data_e2348faca5622a3783cd6175de13a129
#
_entry.id   e2348faca5622a3783cd6175de13a129
#
_cell.length_a   1.000
_cell.length_b   1.000
_cell.length_c   1.000
_cell.angle_alpha   90.00
_cell.angle_beta   90.00
_cell.angle_gamma   90.00
#
_symmetry.space_group_name_H-M   'P 1'
#
loop_
_entity.id
_entity.type
_entity.pdbx_description
1 polymer ?
#
loop_
_entity_poly.entity_id
_entity_poly.type
_entity_poly.pdbx_seq_one_letter_code
_entity_poly.pdbx_strand_id
1 'polypeptide(L)'
;MDRIRFAQLSFWFMHAHGICAAAERHPNVDLACIWDDDPARGRAAAEKFGVEYIGDLDEVLSRDDIDAVGICSPTQQHGEHALAAIEKGKHCLVEKPFTRTVAQADEVIAAAEAHKVQVMPVYNLRFTPANEKMKEFVDTGALGPIYQVRRRHGHREYGKNNNDAQTIMNDPAWAWKDADAEGRRSLYHAGSHAMLWMAWMFGMPECVVSLGGARVEGLPVEDNNACVFRYPDGMIVTLHTSETETAAPLATEIYGFDGALVQVRGDGPSTFAEFGAPGALMHYKESTKKWQPIEDISQKFQPEGYNPNDRFFDALLKGEDMPVTMYDGRRSVQLLAAAELADRERRTVDLAEVG
;
A
#
# COMPACT_ATOMS: atom_id res chain seq x y z
N MET A 1 19.97 -11.19 -14.47
CA MET A 1 21.02 -10.78 -13.46
C MET A 1 21.12 -11.92 -12.48
N ASP A 2 22.33 -12.29 -12.06
CA ASP A 2 22.51 -13.49 -11.20
C ASP A 2 22.47 -13.17 -9.71
N ARG A 3 22.74 -11.91 -9.35
CA ARG A 3 22.76 -11.39 -7.99
C ARG A 3 22.43 -9.91 -7.99
N ILE A 4 21.78 -9.43 -6.94
CA ILE A 4 21.38 -8.03 -6.77
C ILE A 4 22.16 -7.44 -5.61
N ARG A 5 22.83 -6.31 -5.82
CA ARG A 5 23.34 -5.47 -4.75
C ARG A 5 22.37 -4.34 -4.48
N PHE A 6 21.82 -4.35 -3.28
CA PHE A 6 20.70 -3.52 -2.87
C PHE A 6 21.12 -2.47 -1.85
N ALA A 7 20.67 -1.23 -1.98
CA ALA A 7 20.80 -0.19 -0.98
C ALA A 7 19.44 0.24 -0.45
N GLN A 8 19.35 0.51 0.86
CA GLN A 8 18.12 1.05 1.44
C GLN A 8 18.26 2.56 1.63
N LEU A 9 17.33 3.31 1.04
CA LEU A 9 17.20 4.75 1.21
C LEU A 9 16.12 5.07 2.23
N SER A 10 16.55 5.62 3.34
CA SER A 10 15.78 6.06 4.50
C SER A 10 15.05 4.95 5.28
N PHE A 11 14.99 5.18 6.58
CA PHE A 11 14.21 4.43 7.56
C PHE A 11 13.13 5.32 8.21
N TRP A 12 12.72 6.37 7.48
CA TRP A 12 11.60 7.21 7.90
C TRP A 12 10.36 6.39 8.20
N PHE A 13 10.03 5.45 7.31
CA PHE A 13 8.93 4.52 7.51
C PHE A 13 9.41 3.15 7.97
N MET A 14 8.72 2.58 8.95
CA MET A 14 9.12 1.31 9.58
C MET A 14 9.18 0.11 8.63
N HIS A 15 8.52 0.16 7.47
CA HIS A 15 8.57 -0.90 6.47
C HIS A 15 9.96 -1.14 5.89
N ALA A 16 10.88 -0.15 5.97
CA ALA A 16 12.29 -0.31 5.59
C ALA A 16 12.95 -1.52 6.29
N HIS A 17 12.59 -1.77 7.55
CA HIS A 17 13.07 -2.95 8.27
C HIS A 17 12.64 -4.27 7.60
N GLY A 18 11.40 -4.34 7.10
CA GLY A 18 10.88 -5.51 6.39
C GLY A 18 11.53 -5.70 5.02
N ILE A 19 11.85 -4.60 4.32
CA ILE A 19 12.55 -4.64 3.03
C ILE A 19 14.00 -5.13 3.23
N CYS A 20 14.73 -4.54 4.19
CA CYS A 20 16.09 -4.99 4.50
C CYS A 20 16.14 -6.46 4.96
N ALA A 21 15.18 -6.88 5.80
CA ALA A 21 15.10 -8.28 6.22
C ALA A 21 14.77 -9.24 5.06
N ALA A 22 14.05 -8.80 4.03
CA ALA A 22 13.86 -9.55 2.80
C ALA A 22 15.18 -9.66 2.03
N ALA A 23 15.91 -8.57 1.86
CA ALA A 23 17.19 -8.55 1.18
C ALA A 23 18.22 -9.47 1.87
N GLU A 24 18.34 -9.40 3.21
CA GLU A 24 19.26 -10.27 3.98
C GLU A 24 18.96 -11.77 3.84
N ARG A 25 17.66 -12.11 3.80
CA ARG A 25 17.24 -13.52 3.73
C ARG A 25 17.35 -14.08 2.32
N HIS A 26 17.24 -13.25 1.30
CA HIS A 26 17.21 -13.70 -0.08
C HIS A 26 18.59 -14.19 -0.55
N PRO A 27 18.73 -15.43 -1.08
CA PRO A 27 20.04 -16.02 -1.35
C PRO A 27 20.85 -15.29 -2.42
N ASN A 28 20.19 -14.52 -3.30
CA ASN A 28 20.81 -13.81 -4.42
C ASN A 28 20.72 -12.28 -4.27
N VAL A 29 20.57 -11.77 -3.04
CA VAL A 29 20.55 -10.33 -2.76
C VAL A 29 21.56 -10.01 -1.68
N ASP A 30 22.35 -8.97 -1.88
CA ASP A 30 23.25 -8.40 -0.88
C ASP A 30 22.77 -7.01 -0.48
N LEU A 31 22.36 -6.83 0.77
CA LEU A 31 22.17 -5.49 1.33
C LEU A 31 23.54 -4.85 1.48
N ALA A 32 23.86 -3.87 0.65
CA ALA A 32 25.20 -3.31 0.55
C ALA A 32 25.42 -2.12 1.49
N CYS A 33 24.47 -1.21 1.57
CA CYS A 33 24.57 -0.01 2.40
C CYS A 33 23.19 0.57 2.71
N ILE A 34 23.19 1.51 3.65
CA ILE A 34 22.03 2.30 4.07
C ILE A 34 22.39 3.79 3.97
N TRP A 35 21.47 4.54 3.37
CA TRP A 35 21.44 5.99 3.43
C TRP A 35 20.21 6.45 4.22
N ASP A 36 20.34 7.56 4.94
CA ASP A 36 19.24 8.23 5.61
C ASP A 36 19.57 9.72 5.78
N ASP A 37 18.57 10.59 5.59
CA ASP A 37 18.69 12.02 5.80
C ASP A 37 18.89 12.39 7.28
N ASP A 38 18.48 11.51 8.21
CA ASP A 38 18.82 11.57 9.62
C ASP A 38 20.01 10.63 9.91
N PRO A 39 21.22 11.17 10.16
CA PRO A 39 22.40 10.35 10.42
C PRO A 39 22.27 9.44 11.64
N ALA A 40 21.50 9.81 12.65
CA ALA A 40 21.32 8.98 13.85
C ALA A 40 20.46 7.75 13.52
N ARG A 41 19.37 7.94 12.80
CA ARG A 41 18.47 6.88 12.33
C ARG A 41 19.20 5.95 11.36
N GLY A 42 19.91 6.51 10.38
CA GLY A 42 20.67 5.74 9.38
C GLY A 42 21.78 4.89 10.00
N ARG A 43 22.57 5.43 10.92
CA ARG A 43 23.63 4.68 11.62
C ARG A 43 23.07 3.55 12.48
N ALA A 44 21.98 3.81 13.21
CA ALA A 44 21.34 2.78 14.02
C ALA A 44 20.79 1.63 13.14
N ALA A 45 20.24 1.95 11.97
CA ALA A 45 19.79 0.94 11.01
C ALA A 45 20.99 0.17 10.42
N ALA A 46 22.05 0.86 10.01
CA ALA A 46 23.26 0.23 9.46
C ALA A 46 23.93 -0.73 10.46
N GLU A 47 24.03 -0.33 11.74
CA GLU A 47 24.50 -1.19 12.82
C GLU A 47 23.63 -2.44 12.98
N LYS A 48 22.31 -2.27 12.97
CA LYS A 48 21.35 -3.38 13.11
C LYS A 48 21.49 -4.43 12.00
N PHE A 49 21.73 -3.98 10.77
CA PHE A 49 21.84 -4.86 9.60
C PHE A 49 23.29 -5.22 9.25
N GLY A 50 24.29 -4.74 10.02
CA GLY A 50 25.68 -5.06 9.82
C GLY A 50 26.27 -4.55 8.50
N VAL A 51 25.75 -3.42 7.98
CA VAL A 51 26.17 -2.82 6.71
C VAL A 51 26.69 -1.41 6.87
N GLU A 52 27.27 -0.86 5.81
CA GLU A 52 27.79 0.50 5.79
C GLU A 52 26.66 1.55 5.83
N TYR A 53 26.85 2.61 6.63
CA TYR A 53 26.06 3.84 6.53
C TYR A 53 26.81 4.85 5.66
N ILE A 54 26.15 5.37 4.64
CA ILE A 54 26.64 6.42 3.74
C ILE A 54 25.75 7.64 3.91
N GLY A 55 26.33 8.78 4.28
CA GLY A 55 25.58 10.00 4.57
C GLY A 55 25.22 10.85 3.37
N ASP A 56 25.82 10.58 2.21
CA ASP A 56 25.59 11.30 0.96
C ASP A 56 24.79 10.42 0.00
N LEU A 57 23.61 10.91 -0.42
CA LEU A 57 22.73 10.18 -1.34
C LEU A 57 23.38 9.99 -2.71
N ASP A 58 24.04 11.04 -3.21
CA ASP A 58 24.71 10.98 -4.52
C ASP A 58 25.86 9.97 -4.52
N GLU A 59 26.57 9.82 -3.39
CA GLU A 59 27.61 8.80 -3.22
C GLU A 59 27.00 7.39 -3.36
N VAL A 60 25.87 7.10 -2.68
CA VAL A 60 25.18 5.81 -2.82
C VAL A 60 24.72 5.55 -4.24
N LEU A 61 24.03 6.53 -4.84
CA LEU A 61 23.43 6.36 -6.15
C LEU A 61 24.47 6.29 -7.29
N SER A 62 25.66 6.90 -7.10
CA SER A 62 26.75 6.89 -8.08
C SER A 62 27.61 5.62 -8.02
N ARG A 63 27.37 4.71 -7.08
CA ARG A 63 28.09 3.44 -7.01
C ARG A 63 27.69 2.51 -8.15
N ASP A 64 28.66 2.08 -8.95
CA ASP A 64 28.45 1.17 -10.07
C ASP A 64 28.07 -0.25 -9.61
N ASP A 65 28.38 -0.60 -8.34
CA ASP A 65 28.08 -1.90 -7.77
C ASP A 65 26.70 -2.00 -7.08
N ILE A 66 25.88 -0.95 -7.11
CA ILE A 66 24.48 -0.99 -6.65
C ILE A 66 23.57 -1.18 -7.86
N ASP A 67 22.70 -2.18 -7.82
CA ASP A 67 21.72 -2.50 -8.89
C ASP A 67 20.34 -1.91 -8.61
N ALA A 68 19.93 -1.92 -7.34
CA ALA A 68 18.57 -1.53 -6.94
C ALA A 68 18.55 -0.84 -5.58
N VAL A 69 17.53 -0.02 -5.38
CA VAL A 69 17.30 0.71 -4.12
C VAL A 69 15.89 0.51 -3.58
N GLY A 70 15.78 0.46 -2.23
CA GLY A 70 14.52 0.60 -1.52
C GLY A 70 14.32 2.04 -1.07
N ILE A 71 13.16 2.62 -1.25
CA ILE A 71 12.86 4.01 -0.91
C ILE A 71 11.74 4.02 0.14
N CYS A 72 12.08 4.41 1.37
CA CYS A 72 11.16 4.54 2.51
C CYS A 72 11.27 5.90 3.20
N SER A 73 11.56 6.93 2.43
CA SER A 73 11.53 8.35 2.83
C SER A 73 10.09 8.84 3.07
N PRO A 74 9.88 10.07 3.55
CA PRO A 74 8.57 10.70 3.52
C PRO A 74 7.94 10.67 2.12
N THR A 75 6.62 10.51 2.03
CA THR A 75 5.89 10.38 0.75
C THR A 75 6.17 11.54 -0.22
N GLN A 76 6.35 12.76 0.31
CA GLN A 76 6.69 13.95 -0.48
C GLN A 76 8.01 13.79 -1.26
N GLN A 77 8.93 12.98 -0.75
CA GLN A 77 10.26 12.77 -1.32
C GLN A 77 10.36 11.50 -2.18
N HIS A 78 9.32 10.64 -2.22
CA HIS A 78 9.35 9.39 -2.99
C HIS A 78 9.68 9.64 -4.47
N GLY A 79 8.99 10.61 -5.09
CA GLY A 79 9.21 10.95 -6.49
C GLY A 79 10.65 11.46 -6.76
N GLU A 80 11.15 12.37 -5.92
CA GLU A 80 12.51 12.92 -6.03
C GLU A 80 13.58 11.83 -5.90
N HIS A 81 13.49 11.00 -4.87
CA HIS A 81 14.46 9.92 -4.65
C HIS A 81 14.39 8.84 -5.73
N ALA A 82 13.17 8.54 -6.23
CA ALA A 82 13.00 7.60 -7.33
C ALA A 82 13.62 8.13 -8.62
N LEU A 83 13.38 9.41 -8.97
CA LEU A 83 13.99 10.05 -10.15
C LEU A 83 15.52 10.06 -10.06
N ALA A 84 16.09 10.48 -8.93
CA ALA A 84 17.53 10.48 -8.72
C ALA A 84 18.15 9.08 -8.89
N ALA A 85 17.49 8.04 -8.38
CA ALA A 85 17.94 6.66 -8.54
C ALA A 85 17.83 6.18 -9.98
N ILE A 86 16.71 6.47 -10.66
CA ILE A 86 16.44 6.10 -12.04
C ILE A 86 17.47 6.73 -13.00
N GLU A 87 17.80 8.01 -12.80
CA GLU A 87 18.82 8.72 -13.60
C GLU A 87 20.21 8.06 -13.51
N LYS A 88 20.50 7.38 -12.41
CA LYS A 88 21.71 6.58 -12.20
C LYS A 88 21.54 5.09 -12.61
N GLY A 89 20.44 4.76 -13.27
CA GLY A 89 20.18 3.41 -13.78
C GLY A 89 19.79 2.38 -12.70
N LYS A 90 19.33 2.81 -11.51
CA LYS A 90 18.97 1.92 -10.42
C LYS A 90 17.50 1.49 -10.51
N HIS A 91 17.21 0.20 -10.31
CA HIS A 91 15.86 -0.30 -10.10
C HIS A 91 15.33 0.16 -8.73
N CYS A 92 14.02 0.41 -8.62
CA CYS A 92 13.45 1.01 -7.41
C CYS A 92 12.31 0.21 -6.82
N LEU A 93 12.39 -0.07 -5.51
CA LEU A 93 11.27 -0.54 -4.69
C LEU A 93 10.80 0.63 -3.83
N VAL A 94 9.65 1.22 -4.17
CA VAL A 94 9.17 2.49 -3.58
C VAL A 94 8.05 2.24 -2.60
N GLU A 95 8.16 2.75 -1.37
CA GLU A 95 7.10 2.64 -0.35
C GLU A 95 5.80 3.33 -0.80
N LYS A 96 4.69 2.87 -0.25
CA LYS A 96 3.36 3.46 -0.50
C LYS A 96 3.12 4.72 0.39
N PRO A 97 2.30 5.67 -0.08
CA PRO A 97 1.84 5.85 -1.47
C PRO A 97 2.99 6.01 -2.45
N PHE A 98 2.81 5.57 -3.69
CA PHE A 98 3.89 5.56 -4.70
C PHE A 98 4.58 6.91 -4.85
N THR A 99 3.79 7.99 -4.99
CA THR A 99 4.21 9.39 -4.98
C THR A 99 3.16 10.24 -4.28
N ARG A 100 3.46 11.50 -4.01
CA ARG A 100 2.48 12.42 -3.42
C ARG A 100 1.46 12.93 -4.44
N THR A 101 1.86 13.12 -5.69
CA THR A 101 1.01 13.65 -6.75
C THR A 101 1.04 12.77 -8.01
N VAL A 102 -0.01 12.89 -8.83
CA VAL A 102 -0.09 12.19 -10.12
C VAL A 102 1.02 12.65 -11.07
N ALA A 103 1.32 13.94 -11.08
CA ALA A 103 2.38 14.51 -11.91
C ALA A 103 3.75 13.87 -11.57
N GLN A 104 4.09 13.73 -10.28
CA GLN A 104 5.30 13.03 -9.87
C GLN A 104 5.30 11.56 -10.30
N ALA A 105 4.15 10.88 -10.25
CA ALA A 105 4.06 9.51 -10.74
C ALA A 105 4.32 9.42 -12.25
N ASP A 106 3.79 10.35 -13.03
CA ASP A 106 3.99 10.43 -14.47
C ASP A 106 5.47 10.72 -14.82
N GLU A 107 6.14 11.60 -14.07
CA GLU A 107 7.58 11.88 -14.22
C GLU A 107 8.42 10.64 -13.94
N VAL A 108 8.14 9.92 -12.84
CA VAL A 108 8.84 8.67 -12.47
C VAL A 108 8.63 7.60 -13.54
N ILE A 109 7.41 7.43 -14.06
CA ILE A 109 7.10 6.48 -15.12
C ILE A 109 7.90 6.80 -16.38
N ALA A 110 7.86 8.07 -16.84
CA ALA A 110 8.57 8.48 -18.03
C ALA A 110 10.09 8.28 -17.92
N ALA A 111 10.66 8.61 -16.76
CA ALA A 111 12.08 8.39 -16.48
C ALA A 111 12.43 6.89 -16.47
N ALA A 112 11.63 6.06 -15.81
CA ALA A 112 11.85 4.61 -15.73
C ALA A 112 11.83 3.95 -17.11
N GLU A 113 10.90 4.33 -17.96
CA GLU A 113 10.82 3.86 -19.36
C GLU A 113 12.04 4.30 -20.18
N ALA A 114 12.44 5.58 -20.06
CA ALA A 114 13.59 6.13 -20.78
C ALA A 114 14.92 5.44 -20.39
N HIS A 115 15.09 5.16 -19.09
CA HIS A 115 16.30 4.51 -18.55
C HIS A 115 16.21 2.97 -18.53
N LYS A 116 15.06 2.40 -18.89
CA LYS A 116 14.79 0.93 -18.93
C LYS A 116 15.04 0.26 -17.57
N VAL A 117 14.67 0.94 -16.48
CA VAL A 117 14.73 0.40 -15.13
C VAL A 117 13.35 -0.02 -14.66
N GLN A 118 13.32 -0.99 -13.75
CA GLN A 118 12.09 -1.47 -13.15
C GLN A 118 11.79 -0.68 -11.86
N VAL A 119 10.52 -0.31 -11.70
CA VAL A 119 10.03 0.37 -10.50
C VAL A 119 8.81 -0.38 -9.98
N MET A 120 8.85 -0.79 -8.71
CA MET A 120 7.76 -1.47 -8.05
C MET A 120 7.30 -0.70 -6.80
N PRO A 121 6.05 -0.25 -6.73
CA PRO A 121 5.47 0.24 -5.48
C PRO A 121 5.24 -0.89 -4.48
N VAL A 122 5.48 -0.63 -3.19
CA VAL A 122 5.27 -1.60 -2.11
C VAL A 122 3.78 -1.70 -1.77
N TYR A 123 3.11 -2.74 -2.29
CA TYR A 123 1.71 -3.04 -2.00
C TYR A 123 1.49 -4.50 -1.61
N ASN A 124 1.89 -4.82 -0.41
CA ASN A 124 1.95 -6.18 0.12
C ASN A 124 0.59 -6.89 0.19
N LEU A 125 -0.50 -6.14 0.33
CA LEU A 125 -1.86 -6.71 0.42
C LEU A 125 -2.30 -7.45 -0.84
N ARG A 126 -1.75 -7.11 -2.01
CA ARG A 126 -2.03 -7.80 -3.27
C ARG A 126 -1.70 -9.29 -3.19
N PHE A 127 -0.70 -9.64 -2.41
CA PHE A 127 -0.15 -11.01 -2.30
C PHE A 127 -0.70 -11.81 -1.11
N THR A 128 -1.75 -11.34 -0.47
CA THR A 128 -2.39 -12.15 0.57
C THR A 128 -3.27 -13.23 -0.05
N PRO A 129 -3.27 -14.45 0.48
CA PRO A 129 -4.04 -15.56 -0.10
C PRO A 129 -5.53 -15.24 -0.30
N ALA A 130 -6.14 -14.51 0.63
CA ALA A 130 -7.54 -14.12 0.52
C ALA A 130 -7.78 -13.12 -0.62
N ASN A 131 -6.87 -12.13 -0.81
CA ASN A 131 -6.99 -11.16 -1.90
C ASN A 131 -6.74 -11.79 -3.26
N GLU A 132 -5.75 -12.68 -3.39
CA GLU A 132 -5.51 -13.44 -4.61
C GLU A 132 -6.71 -14.31 -4.98
N LYS A 133 -7.33 -14.96 -3.97
CA LYS A 133 -8.54 -15.76 -4.20
C LYS A 133 -9.76 -14.93 -4.57
N MET A 134 -9.96 -13.78 -3.95
CA MET A 134 -11.02 -12.84 -4.37
C MET A 134 -10.82 -12.39 -5.82
N LYS A 135 -9.58 -12.10 -6.22
CA LYS A 135 -9.25 -11.72 -7.60
C LYS A 135 -9.59 -12.83 -8.60
N GLU A 136 -9.28 -14.08 -8.28
CA GLU A 136 -9.67 -15.24 -9.10
C GLU A 136 -11.19 -15.30 -9.33
N PHE A 137 -12.00 -15.08 -8.29
CA PHE A 137 -13.46 -15.04 -8.41
C PHE A 137 -13.96 -13.90 -9.29
N VAL A 138 -13.33 -12.73 -9.18
CA VAL A 138 -13.67 -11.57 -10.00
C VAL A 138 -13.30 -11.82 -11.47
N ASP A 139 -12.07 -12.29 -11.72
CA ASP A 139 -11.55 -12.49 -13.09
C ASP A 139 -12.25 -13.61 -13.84
N THR A 140 -12.67 -14.66 -13.13
CA THR A 140 -13.41 -15.78 -13.74
C THR A 140 -14.91 -15.48 -13.93
N GLY A 141 -15.39 -14.34 -13.41
CA GLY A 141 -16.82 -14.00 -13.46
C GLY A 141 -17.70 -14.91 -12.60
N ALA A 142 -17.13 -15.62 -11.61
CA ALA A 142 -17.84 -16.59 -10.78
C ALA A 142 -18.96 -15.98 -9.90
N LEU A 143 -19.00 -14.67 -9.76
CA LEU A 143 -20.02 -13.92 -9.03
C LEU A 143 -21.11 -13.35 -9.95
N GLY A 144 -20.99 -13.52 -11.27
CA GLY A 144 -21.77 -12.76 -12.25
C GLY A 144 -21.40 -11.28 -12.27
N PRO A 145 -22.17 -10.41 -12.94
CA PRO A 145 -21.95 -8.98 -12.90
C PRO A 145 -21.97 -8.44 -11.47
N ILE A 146 -20.89 -7.79 -11.05
CA ILE A 146 -20.75 -7.22 -9.70
C ILE A 146 -21.44 -5.87 -9.67
N TYR A 147 -22.30 -5.64 -8.68
CA TYR A 147 -23.06 -4.40 -8.55
C TYR A 147 -22.71 -3.59 -7.31
N GLN A 148 -22.15 -4.21 -6.27
CA GLN A 148 -21.78 -3.52 -5.04
C GLN A 148 -20.55 -4.15 -4.38
N VAL A 149 -19.67 -3.30 -3.87
CA VAL A 149 -18.52 -3.68 -3.04
C VAL A 149 -18.47 -2.79 -1.81
N ARG A 150 -18.17 -3.38 -0.66
CA ARG A 150 -17.89 -2.66 0.58
C ARG A 150 -16.53 -3.10 1.09
N ARG A 151 -15.65 -2.14 1.32
CA ARG A 151 -14.33 -2.43 1.86
C ARG A 151 -14.04 -1.53 3.04
N ARG A 152 -13.40 -2.11 4.03
CA ARG A 152 -12.85 -1.42 5.19
C ARG A 152 -11.37 -1.74 5.27
N HIS A 153 -10.58 -0.71 5.54
CA HIS A 153 -9.15 -0.88 5.80
C HIS A 153 -8.75 0.14 6.85
N GLY A 154 -8.48 -0.32 8.05
CA GLY A 154 -8.22 0.56 9.17
C GLY A 154 -7.13 0.06 10.09
N HIS A 155 -6.62 0.98 10.86
CA HIS A 155 -5.64 0.77 11.91
C HIS A 155 -6.21 1.27 13.23
N ARG A 156 -5.71 0.75 14.34
CA ARG A 156 -5.95 1.30 15.66
C ARG A 156 -4.68 1.96 16.18
N GLU A 157 -4.26 3.01 15.50
CA GLU A 157 -3.09 3.79 15.88
C GLU A 157 -3.42 4.75 17.02
N TYR A 158 -4.64 5.32 16.99
CA TYR A 158 -5.13 6.24 17.99
C TYR A 158 -6.12 5.56 18.92
N GLY A 159 -6.27 6.10 20.13
CA GLY A 159 -7.20 5.58 21.13
C GLY A 159 -6.74 4.29 21.82
N LYS A 160 -5.51 3.83 21.61
CA LYS A 160 -4.88 2.81 22.46
C LYS A 160 -4.47 3.43 23.79
N ASN A 161 -4.78 2.73 24.90
CA ASN A 161 -4.34 3.14 26.24
C ASN A 161 -4.77 4.54 26.69
N ASN A 162 -5.96 4.99 26.26
CA ASN A 162 -6.46 6.35 26.54
C ASN A 162 -5.52 7.47 26.06
N ASN A 163 -4.82 7.26 24.96
CA ASN A 163 -3.95 8.27 24.38
C ASN A 163 -4.79 9.50 24.00
N ASP A 164 -4.54 10.59 24.70
CA ASP A 164 -4.95 11.91 24.27
C ASP A 164 -4.06 12.41 23.11
N ALA A 165 -4.50 13.50 22.47
CA ALA A 165 -3.78 14.07 21.35
C ALA A 165 -2.32 14.42 21.70
N GLN A 166 -2.05 14.90 22.91
CA GLN A 166 -0.71 15.30 23.33
C GLN A 166 0.23 14.08 23.46
N THR A 167 -0.27 12.97 24.00
CA THR A 167 0.48 11.72 24.11
C THR A 167 0.81 11.18 22.74
N ILE A 168 -0.14 11.24 21.79
CA ILE A 168 0.06 10.81 20.41
C ILE A 168 1.09 11.70 19.71
N MET A 169 0.97 13.04 19.84
CA MET A 169 1.89 14.00 19.22
C MET A 169 3.32 13.93 19.80
N ASN A 170 3.46 13.47 21.03
CA ASN A 170 4.78 13.26 21.64
C ASN A 170 5.44 11.93 21.22
N ASP A 171 4.74 11.03 20.55
CA ASP A 171 5.32 9.81 20.00
C ASP A 171 6.28 10.16 18.86
N PRO A 172 7.56 9.75 18.92
CA PRO A 172 8.51 10.00 17.83
C PRO A 172 8.02 9.50 16.46
N ALA A 173 7.19 8.47 16.44
CA ALA A 173 6.56 7.98 15.19
C ALA A 173 5.46 8.91 14.65
N TRP A 174 5.01 9.88 15.42
CA TRP A 174 3.95 10.81 14.99
C TRP A 174 4.40 11.76 13.87
N ALA A 175 5.63 12.26 13.94
CA ALA A 175 6.15 13.27 13.01
C ALA A 175 6.05 12.81 11.54
N TRP A 176 6.38 11.54 11.26
CA TRP A 176 6.26 11.00 9.91
C TRP A 176 4.79 10.84 9.48
N LYS A 177 3.92 10.49 10.43
CA LYS A 177 2.49 10.30 10.16
C LYS A 177 1.83 11.59 9.68
N ASP A 178 2.13 12.70 10.34
CA ASP A 178 1.59 14.01 9.95
C ASP A 178 2.21 14.52 8.64
N ALA A 179 3.53 14.45 8.53
CA ALA A 179 4.25 14.88 7.33
C ALA A 179 3.80 14.14 6.08
N ASP A 180 3.64 12.80 6.15
CA ASP A 180 3.21 12.00 5.03
C ASP A 180 1.76 12.27 4.60
N ALA A 181 0.90 12.53 5.57
CA ALA A 181 -0.54 12.66 5.33
C ALA A 181 -0.98 14.09 5.00
N GLU A 182 -0.15 15.10 5.25
CA GLU A 182 -0.51 16.51 5.10
C GLU A 182 -1.91 16.83 5.68
N GLY A 183 -2.22 16.27 6.85
CA GLY A 183 -3.53 16.39 7.50
C GLY A 183 -4.59 15.36 7.06
N ARG A 184 -4.30 14.45 6.13
CA ARG A 184 -5.20 13.42 5.58
C ARG A 184 -4.74 12.01 5.93
N ARG A 185 -4.51 11.76 7.20
CA ARG A 185 -3.84 10.56 7.70
C ARG A 185 -4.51 9.26 7.28
N SER A 186 -5.82 9.06 7.53
CA SER A 186 -6.46 7.79 7.24
C SER A 186 -6.59 7.54 5.74
N LEU A 187 -6.79 8.61 4.95
CA LEU A 187 -6.87 8.50 3.50
C LEU A 187 -5.54 8.05 2.88
N TYR A 188 -4.42 8.69 3.22
CA TYR A 188 -3.13 8.40 2.60
C TYR A 188 -2.44 7.17 3.19
N HIS A 189 -2.53 6.95 4.49
CA HIS A 189 -1.88 5.81 5.13
C HIS A 189 -2.64 4.50 4.92
N ALA A 190 -3.85 4.38 5.45
CA ALA A 190 -4.68 3.19 5.30
C ALA A 190 -5.32 3.12 3.90
N GLY A 191 -5.80 4.26 3.39
CA GLY A 191 -6.51 4.34 2.12
C GLY A 191 -5.67 3.99 0.91
N SER A 192 -4.36 4.27 0.89
CA SER A 192 -3.48 3.90 -0.24
C SER A 192 -3.51 2.40 -0.55
N HIS A 193 -3.54 1.57 0.48
CA HIS A 193 -3.68 0.12 0.32
C HIS A 193 -5.02 -0.26 -0.32
N ALA A 194 -6.10 0.32 0.17
CA ALA A 194 -7.45 0.02 -0.32
C ALA A 194 -7.69 0.58 -1.74
N MET A 195 -7.13 1.74 -2.07
CA MET A 195 -7.21 2.34 -3.41
C MET A 195 -6.51 1.48 -4.46
N LEU A 196 -5.29 1.00 -4.16
CA LEU A 196 -4.60 0.10 -5.09
C LEU A 196 -5.34 -1.24 -5.21
N TRP A 197 -5.81 -1.81 -4.09
CA TRP A 197 -6.59 -3.03 -4.10
C TRP A 197 -7.82 -2.90 -5.02
N MET A 198 -8.54 -1.79 -4.91
CA MET A 198 -9.74 -1.51 -5.70
C MET A 198 -9.41 -1.38 -7.19
N ALA A 199 -8.35 -0.61 -7.53
CA ALA A 199 -7.90 -0.46 -8.91
C ALA A 199 -7.44 -1.79 -9.53
N TRP A 200 -6.79 -2.64 -8.73
CA TRP A 200 -6.38 -3.97 -9.17
C TRP A 200 -7.56 -4.94 -9.35
N MET A 201 -8.55 -4.89 -8.44
CA MET A 201 -9.72 -5.78 -8.50
C MET A 201 -10.66 -5.45 -9.65
N PHE A 202 -10.98 -4.16 -9.84
CA PHE A 202 -12.10 -3.72 -10.67
C PHE A 202 -11.72 -2.70 -11.74
N GLY A 203 -10.45 -2.28 -11.80
CA GLY A 203 -10.04 -1.16 -12.64
C GLY A 203 -10.37 0.20 -12.03
N MET A 204 -10.45 1.23 -12.88
CA MET A 204 -10.66 2.61 -12.42
C MET A 204 -12.14 2.98 -12.41
N PRO A 205 -12.63 3.60 -11.34
CA PRO A 205 -13.98 4.16 -11.30
C PRO A 205 -14.10 5.42 -12.17
N GLU A 206 -15.32 5.88 -12.41
CA GLU A 206 -15.63 7.11 -13.13
C GLU A 206 -15.46 8.33 -12.22
N CYS A 207 -16.03 8.26 -11.00
CA CYS A 207 -16.03 9.38 -10.06
C CYS A 207 -16.02 8.92 -8.60
N VAL A 208 -15.78 9.88 -7.70
CA VAL A 208 -15.75 9.67 -6.25
C VAL A 208 -16.45 10.81 -5.50
N VAL A 209 -17.08 10.44 -4.37
CA VAL A 209 -17.44 11.34 -3.27
C VAL A 209 -16.66 10.90 -2.04
N SER A 210 -16.14 11.83 -1.27
CA SER A 210 -15.34 11.57 -0.07
C SER A 210 -15.73 12.49 1.07
N LEU A 211 -15.68 11.95 2.29
CA LEU A 211 -15.85 12.69 3.52
C LEU A 211 -14.83 12.24 4.55
N GLY A 212 -13.93 13.14 4.93
CA GLY A 212 -12.98 12.95 6.01
C GLY A 212 -13.42 13.62 7.30
N GLY A 213 -12.97 13.09 8.42
CA GLY A 213 -13.25 13.67 9.73
C GLY A 213 -12.16 13.32 10.75
N ALA A 214 -11.96 14.22 11.72
CA ALA A 214 -11.12 14.00 12.89
C ALA A 214 -12.00 13.69 14.10
N ARG A 215 -11.78 12.54 14.74
CA ARG A 215 -12.52 12.13 15.93
C ARG A 215 -11.70 12.28 17.20
N VAL A 216 -10.39 12.13 17.10
CA VAL A 216 -9.50 12.31 18.25
C VAL A 216 -9.29 13.81 18.46
N GLU A 217 -9.80 14.32 19.58
CA GLU A 217 -9.75 15.75 19.92
C GLU A 217 -8.30 16.24 20.03
N GLY A 218 -8.01 17.38 19.42
CA GLY A 218 -6.70 18.04 19.46
C GLY A 218 -5.68 17.49 18.45
N LEU A 219 -6.00 16.44 17.67
CA LEU A 219 -5.15 16.05 16.54
C LEU A 219 -5.44 16.92 15.31
N PRO A 220 -4.39 17.44 14.64
CA PRO A 220 -4.55 18.32 13.48
C PRO A 220 -4.82 17.56 12.18
N VAL A 221 -5.10 16.25 12.25
CA VAL A 221 -5.23 15.38 11.07
C VAL A 221 -6.56 14.65 11.05
N GLU A 222 -7.01 14.31 9.86
CA GLU A 222 -8.14 13.43 9.62
C GLU A 222 -7.75 11.99 10.04
N ASP A 223 -8.60 11.35 10.83
CA ASP A 223 -8.38 10.00 11.36
C ASP A 223 -9.43 8.97 10.88
N ASN A 224 -10.46 9.43 10.19
CA ASN A 224 -11.50 8.61 9.57
C ASN A 224 -11.90 9.20 8.21
N ASN A 225 -12.10 8.33 7.22
CA ASN A 225 -12.57 8.73 5.90
C ASN A 225 -13.55 7.70 5.33
N ALA A 226 -14.54 8.18 4.58
CA ALA A 226 -15.49 7.38 3.83
C ALA A 226 -15.56 7.87 2.39
N CYS A 227 -15.29 6.97 1.43
CA CYS A 227 -15.41 7.22 0.00
C CYS A 227 -16.51 6.39 -0.62
N VAL A 228 -17.19 6.96 -1.62
CA VAL A 228 -18.12 6.23 -2.50
C VAL A 228 -17.66 6.44 -3.94
N PHE A 229 -17.34 5.37 -4.62
CA PHE A 229 -16.91 5.35 -6.02
C PHE A 229 -18.01 4.77 -6.90
N ARG A 230 -18.23 5.38 -8.08
CA ARG A 230 -19.09 4.83 -9.13
C ARG A 230 -18.23 4.41 -10.32
N TYR A 231 -18.51 3.21 -10.83
CA TYR A 231 -17.89 2.66 -12.02
C TYR A 231 -18.76 2.89 -13.26
N PRO A 232 -18.18 2.85 -14.48
CA PRO A 232 -18.93 3.11 -15.73
C PRO A 232 -20.10 2.15 -15.98
N ASP A 233 -20.03 0.92 -15.46
CA ASP A 233 -21.08 -0.10 -15.54
C ASP A 233 -22.19 0.04 -14.47
N GLY A 234 -22.08 1.06 -13.60
CA GLY A 234 -23.01 1.34 -12.51
C GLY A 234 -22.65 0.64 -11.19
N MET A 235 -21.59 -0.14 -11.12
CA MET A 235 -21.12 -0.72 -9.84
C MET A 235 -20.74 0.40 -8.86
N ILE A 236 -21.14 0.21 -7.59
CA ILE A 236 -20.80 1.13 -6.49
C ILE A 236 -19.83 0.46 -5.52
N VAL A 237 -18.73 1.13 -5.22
CA VAL A 237 -17.77 0.71 -4.21
C VAL A 237 -17.78 1.72 -3.06
N THR A 238 -17.97 1.24 -1.83
CA THR A 238 -17.78 2.03 -0.61
C THR A 238 -16.49 1.61 0.07
N LEU A 239 -15.68 2.60 0.43
CA LEU A 239 -14.44 2.42 1.15
C LEU A 239 -14.48 3.20 2.45
N HIS A 240 -14.18 2.53 3.56
CA HIS A 240 -13.96 3.17 4.86
C HIS A 240 -12.51 2.96 5.29
N THR A 241 -11.84 4.05 5.64
CA THR A 241 -10.50 4.02 6.22
C THR A 241 -10.50 4.69 7.59
N SER A 242 -9.69 4.18 8.50
CA SER A 242 -9.66 4.69 9.88
C SER A 242 -8.32 4.41 10.55
N GLU A 243 -7.86 5.34 11.36
CA GLU A 243 -6.74 5.16 12.28
C GLU A 243 -7.21 4.90 13.72
N THR A 244 -8.54 4.91 13.94
CA THR A 244 -9.17 4.71 15.26
C THR A 244 -10.02 3.44 15.33
N GLU A 245 -9.99 2.59 14.30
CA GLU A 245 -10.84 1.41 14.20
C GLU A 245 -10.47 0.36 15.25
N THR A 246 -11.44 -0.08 16.03
CA THR A 246 -11.20 -1.00 17.13
C THR A 246 -11.16 -2.46 16.67
N ALA A 247 -12.19 -2.90 15.98
CA ALA A 247 -12.31 -4.26 15.46
C ALA A 247 -13.41 -4.31 14.41
N ALA A 248 -13.02 -4.51 13.17
CA ALA A 248 -13.97 -4.69 12.08
C ALA A 248 -14.19 -6.18 11.83
N PRO A 249 -15.44 -6.68 11.94
CA PRO A 249 -15.72 -8.11 11.74
C PRO A 249 -15.61 -8.54 10.28
N LEU A 250 -15.79 -7.60 9.34
CA LEU A 250 -15.73 -7.84 7.90
C LEU A 250 -14.80 -6.79 7.26
N ALA A 251 -13.83 -7.26 6.48
CA ALA A 251 -12.93 -6.38 5.77
C ALA A 251 -13.47 -6.03 4.38
N THR A 252 -14.02 -7.01 3.67
CA THR A 252 -14.47 -6.86 2.28
C THR A 252 -15.74 -7.65 2.06
N GLU A 253 -16.69 -7.04 1.35
CA GLU A 253 -17.90 -7.67 0.85
C GLU A 253 -18.03 -7.37 -0.64
N ILE A 254 -18.19 -8.40 -1.49
CA ILE A 254 -18.37 -8.27 -2.95
C ILE A 254 -19.68 -8.94 -3.30
N TYR A 255 -20.58 -8.21 -3.95
CA TYR A 255 -21.91 -8.68 -4.33
C TYR A 255 -22.08 -8.66 -5.85
N GLY A 256 -22.34 -9.84 -6.42
CA GLY A 256 -22.69 -10.04 -7.82
C GLY A 256 -24.06 -10.74 -7.96
N PHE A 257 -24.57 -10.81 -9.16
CA PHE A 257 -25.90 -11.41 -9.41
C PHE A 257 -25.92 -12.92 -9.21
N ASP A 258 -24.80 -13.61 -9.38
CA ASP A 258 -24.70 -15.06 -9.25
C ASP A 258 -24.11 -15.53 -7.92
N GLY A 259 -23.56 -14.59 -7.14
CA GLY A 259 -22.97 -14.90 -5.83
C GLY A 259 -22.39 -13.70 -5.11
N ALA A 260 -21.90 -13.96 -3.90
CA ALA A 260 -21.23 -12.96 -3.10
C ALA A 260 -20.00 -13.54 -2.39
N LEU A 261 -19.02 -12.69 -2.11
CA LEU A 261 -17.88 -12.99 -1.26
C LEU A 261 -17.87 -12.08 -0.04
N VAL A 262 -17.47 -12.66 1.10
CA VAL A 262 -17.24 -11.91 2.34
C VAL A 262 -15.90 -12.32 2.92
N GLN A 263 -15.00 -11.37 3.08
CA GLN A 263 -13.75 -11.55 3.77
C GLN A 263 -13.96 -11.28 5.26
N VAL A 264 -13.92 -12.34 6.06
CA VAL A 264 -14.19 -12.31 7.50
C VAL A 264 -12.95 -11.96 8.31
N ARG A 265 -11.77 -12.36 7.82
CA ARG A 265 -10.49 -11.88 8.35
C ARG A 265 -9.91 -10.86 7.39
N GLY A 266 -9.65 -9.68 7.94
CA GLY A 266 -9.11 -8.60 7.16
C GLY A 266 -7.61 -8.70 6.93
N ASP A 267 -7.18 -7.78 6.12
CA ASP A 267 -5.79 -7.55 5.74
C ASP A 267 -5.21 -6.26 6.36
N GLY A 268 -5.96 -5.65 7.27
CA GLY A 268 -5.51 -4.54 8.11
C GLY A 268 -5.51 -4.90 9.59
N PRO A 269 -4.71 -4.23 10.42
CA PRO A 269 -4.55 -4.56 11.85
C PRO A 269 -5.84 -4.54 12.66
N SER A 270 -6.80 -3.68 12.31
CA SER A 270 -8.10 -3.60 12.99
C SER A 270 -9.07 -4.71 12.59
N THR A 271 -8.80 -5.41 11.50
CA THR A 271 -9.66 -6.46 10.94
C THR A 271 -9.17 -7.88 11.25
N PHE A 272 -8.15 -8.03 12.10
CA PHE A 272 -7.62 -9.33 12.53
C PHE A 272 -8.44 -10.01 13.64
N ALA A 273 -9.44 -9.33 14.19
CA ALA A 273 -10.27 -9.89 15.23
C ALA A 273 -11.06 -11.11 14.73
N GLU A 274 -11.09 -12.17 15.54
CA GLU A 274 -11.91 -13.35 15.23
C GLU A 274 -13.40 -13.03 15.41
N PHE A 275 -14.19 -13.35 14.41
CA PHE A 275 -15.64 -13.12 14.40
C PHE A 275 -16.44 -14.43 14.33
N GLY A 276 -15.86 -15.53 14.74
CA GLY A 276 -16.57 -16.82 14.82
C GLY A 276 -16.95 -17.45 13.48
N ALA A 277 -16.41 -16.95 12.36
CA ALA A 277 -16.67 -17.55 11.06
C ALA A 277 -15.73 -18.74 10.79
N PRO A 278 -16.20 -19.75 10.08
CA PRO A 278 -15.46 -20.98 9.84
C PRO A 278 -14.27 -20.82 8.87
N GLY A 279 -14.10 -19.67 8.22
CA GLY A 279 -13.03 -19.44 7.24
C GLY A 279 -12.70 -17.96 7.07
N ALA A 280 -11.54 -17.68 6.48
CA ALA A 280 -11.10 -16.32 6.19
C ALA A 280 -11.95 -15.65 5.08
N LEU A 281 -12.49 -16.45 4.16
CA LEU A 281 -13.31 -16.02 3.03
C LEU A 281 -14.51 -16.94 2.89
N MET A 282 -15.71 -16.35 2.75
CA MET A 282 -16.97 -17.05 2.56
C MET A 282 -17.54 -16.73 1.19
N HIS A 283 -18.08 -17.74 0.51
CA HIS A 283 -18.73 -17.62 -0.78
C HIS A 283 -20.21 -17.98 -0.67
N TYR A 284 -21.09 -17.11 -1.12
CA TYR A 284 -22.52 -17.38 -1.32
C TYR A 284 -22.79 -17.69 -2.78
N LYS A 285 -23.46 -18.82 -3.04
CA LYS A 285 -23.94 -19.17 -4.38
C LYS A 285 -25.44 -18.93 -4.49
N GLU A 286 -25.83 -18.08 -5.43
CA GLU A 286 -27.24 -17.78 -5.68
C GLU A 286 -28.05 -19.03 -6.07
N SER A 287 -27.47 -19.94 -6.85
CA SER A 287 -28.11 -21.19 -7.28
C SER A 287 -28.46 -22.15 -6.13
N THR A 288 -27.71 -22.12 -5.03
CA THR A 288 -27.96 -22.99 -3.87
C THR A 288 -28.51 -22.27 -2.66
N LYS A 289 -28.50 -20.93 -2.66
CA LYS A 289 -28.90 -20.06 -1.55
C LYS A 289 -28.12 -20.35 -0.25
N LYS A 290 -26.83 -20.72 -0.36
CA LYS A 290 -26.00 -21.09 0.80
C LYS A 290 -24.66 -20.39 0.81
N TRP A 291 -24.23 -19.99 2.02
CA TRP A 291 -22.87 -19.61 2.31
C TRP A 291 -22.01 -20.83 2.56
N GLN A 292 -20.82 -20.84 2.01
CA GLN A 292 -19.82 -21.89 2.21
C GLN A 292 -18.45 -21.25 2.45
N PRO A 293 -17.63 -21.76 3.39
CA PRO A 293 -16.25 -21.32 3.50
C PRO A 293 -15.51 -21.72 2.23
N ILE A 294 -14.58 -20.86 1.80
CA ILE A 294 -13.59 -21.24 0.80
C ILE A 294 -12.47 -21.92 1.56
N GLU A 295 -12.32 -23.22 1.34
CA GLU A 295 -11.28 -24.04 1.95
C GLU A 295 -9.91 -23.73 1.35
N ASP A 296 -8.84 -24.13 2.04
CA ASP A 296 -7.43 -24.02 1.61
C ASP A 296 -6.87 -22.58 1.51
N ILE A 297 -7.56 -21.60 2.06
CA ILE A 297 -7.00 -20.27 2.22
C ILE A 297 -6.29 -20.17 3.58
N SER A 298 -4.99 -19.86 3.54
CA SER A 298 -4.26 -19.57 4.77
C SER A 298 -4.96 -18.45 5.55
N GLN A 299 -5.31 -18.74 6.79
CA GLN A 299 -5.85 -17.73 7.71
C GLN A 299 -4.77 -16.78 8.22
N LYS A 300 -3.49 -17.08 7.97
CA LYS A 300 -2.39 -16.17 8.26
C LYS A 300 -2.39 -15.07 7.20
N PHE A 301 -2.17 -13.85 7.64
CA PHE A 301 -2.00 -12.69 6.76
C PHE A 301 -0.88 -12.94 5.72
N GLN A 302 0.18 -13.59 6.15
CA GLN A 302 1.26 -14.06 5.30
C GLN A 302 1.63 -15.50 5.68
N PRO A 303 1.92 -16.37 4.72
CA PRO A 303 2.51 -17.68 4.99
C PRO A 303 3.82 -17.52 5.77
N GLU A 304 4.15 -18.54 6.57
CA GLU A 304 5.42 -18.54 7.32
C GLU A 304 6.61 -18.51 6.35
N GLY A 305 7.55 -17.63 6.59
CA GLY A 305 8.72 -17.42 5.73
C GLY A 305 8.49 -16.60 4.45
N TYR A 306 7.26 -16.17 4.18
CA TYR A 306 6.95 -15.34 3.02
C TYR A 306 7.13 -13.84 3.35
N ASN A 307 7.83 -13.13 2.48
CA ASN A 307 7.89 -11.67 2.50
C ASN A 307 7.49 -11.14 1.11
N PRO A 308 6.45 -10.32 1.00
CA PRO A 308 6.00 -9.76 -0.28
C PRO A 308 7.10 -9.00 -1.05
N ASN A 309 8.08 -8.43 -0.34
CA ASN A 309 9.19 -7.71 -0.96
C ASN A 309 10.13 -8.64 -1.74
N ASP A 310 10.14 -9.95 -1.45
CA ASP A 310 10.89 -10.94 -2.24
C ASP A 310 10.45 -10.95 -3.71
N ARG A 311 9.18 -10.59 -3.98
CA ARG A 311 8.63 -10.50 -5.35
C ARG A 311 9.36 -9.50 -6.23
N PHE A 312 9.85 -8.40 -5.66
CA PHE A 312 10.67 -7.43 -6.39
C PHE A 312 12.01 -8.05 -6.81
N PHE A 313 12.70 -8.68 -5.86
CA PHE A 313 13.99 -9.31 -6.12
C PHE A 313 13.87 -10.48 -7.12
N ASP A 314 12.88 -11.33 -6.93
CA ASP A 314 12.58 -12.44 -7.83
C ASP A 314 12.32 -11.98 -9.27
N ALA A 315 11.52 -10.92 -9.45
CA ALA A 315 11.22 -10.39 -10.78
C ALA A 315 12.47 -9.82 -11.46
N LEU A 316 13.31 -9.08 -10.74
CA LEU A 316 14.58 -8.58 -11.28
C LEU A 316 15.53 -9.71 -11.67
N LEU A 317 15.71 -10.71 -10.81
CA LEU A 317 16.60 -11.86 -11.07
C LEU A 317 16.17 -12.66 -12.30
N LYS A 318 14.86 -12.83 -12.49
CA LYS A 318 14.28 -13.57 -13.61
C LYS A 318 14.12 -12.75 -14.89
N GLY A 319 14.22 -11.42 -14.78
CA GLY A 319 13.92 -10.52 -15.89
C GLY A 319 12.44 -10.52 -16.26
N GLU A 320 11.57 -10.71 -15.26
CA GLU A 320 10.11 -10.69 -15.38
C GLU A 320 9.57 -9.29 -15.10
N ASP A 321 8.34 -9.01 -15.55
CA ASP A 321 7.63 -7.79 -15.23
C ASP A 321 7.34 -7.69 -13.73
N MET A 322 7.33 -6.46 -13.20
CA MET A 322 7.00 -6.24 -11.79
C MET A 322 5.56 -6.67 -11.49
N PRO A 323 5.34 -7.47 -10.43
CA PRO A 323 3.99 -7.94 -10.09
C PRO A 323 3.06 -6.84 -9.60
N VAL A 324 3.62 -5.73 -9.11
CA VAL A 324 2.93 -4.45 -8.92
C VAL A 324 3.65 -3.43 -9.79
N THR A 325 2.97 -2.89 -10.78
CA THR A 325 3.58 -1.98 -11.73
C THR A 325 3.57 -0.52 -11.23
N MET A 326 4.47 0.31 -11.74
CA MET A 326 4.42 1.76 -11.52
C MET A 326 3.09 2.38 -11.98
N TYR A 327 2.43 1.80 -12.99
CA TYR A 327 1.10 2.21 -13.43
C TYR A 327 0.02 1.90 -12.39
N ASP A 328 0.12 0.77 -11.67
CA ASP A 328 -0.77 0.48 -10.54
C ASP A 328 -0.56 1.51 -9.42
N GLY A 329 0.69 1.88 -9.15
CA GLY A 329 1.04 2.95 -8.21
C GLY A 329 0.40 4.28 -8.58
N ARG A 330 0.53 4.70 -9.86
CA ARG A 330 -0.10 5.92 -10.39
C ARG A 330 -1.61 5.91 -10.24
N ARG A 331 -2.28 4.79 -10.56
CA ARG A 331 -3.73 4.66 -10.39
C ARG A 331 -4.16 4.86 -8.94
N SER A 332 -3.40 4.29 -8.00
CA SER A 332 -3.66 4.50 -6.57
C SER A 332 -3.52 5.96 -6.17
N VAL A 333 -2.47 6.65 -6.64
CA VAL A 333 -2.26 8.08 -6.38
C VAL A 333 -3.39 8.93 -6.98
N GLN A 334 -3.87 8.60 -8.18
CA GLN A 334 -5.00 9.29 -8.82
C GLN A 334 -6.29 9.15 -8.00
N LEU A 335 -6.57 7.95 -7.47
CA LEU A 335 -7.71 7.71 -6.60
C LEU A 335 -7.62 8.51 -5.29
N LEU A 336 -6.44 8.57 -4.68
CA LEU A 336 -6.19 9.37 -3.47
C LEU A 336 -6.41 10.86 -3.74
N ALA A 337 -5.83 11.38 -4.82
CA ALA A 337 -5.98 12.79 -5.21
C ALA A 337 -7.44 13.16 -5.50
N ALA A 338 -8.19 12.30 -6.19
CA ALA A 338 -9.61 12.52 -6.46
C ALA A 338 -10.44 12.52 -5.17
N ALA A 339 -10.18 11.57 -4.26
CA ALA A 339 -10.88 11.52 -2.97
C ALA A 339 -10.56 12.73 -2.07
N GLU A 340 -9.30 13.17 -2.04
CA GLU A 340 -8.89 14.38 -1.34
C GLU A 340 -9.59 15.63 -1.91
N LEU A 341 -9.63 15.76 -3.23
CA LEU A 341 -10.30 16.87 -3.91
C LEU A 341 -11.81 16.88 -3.61
N ALA A 342 -12.45 15.69 -3.66
CA ALA A 342 -13.88 15.54 -3.38
C ALA A 342 -14.23 15.97 -1.94
N ASP A 343 -13.43 15.59 -0.94
CA ASP A 343 -13.63 15.99 0.45
C ASP A 343 -13.39 17.49 0.64
N ARG A 344 -12.32 18.04 0.06
CA ARG A 344 -11.98 19.46 0.16
C ARG A 344 -13.06 20.36 -0.44
N GLU A 345 -13.57 19.99 -1.63
CA GLU A 345 -14.56 20.78 -2.37
C GLU A 345 -16.01 20.37 -2.06
N ARG A 346 -16.21 19.32 -1.29
CA ARG A 346 -17.53 18.81 -0.87
C ARG A 346 -18.47 18.54 -2.07
N ARG A 347 -17.91 17.90 -3.10
CA ARG A 347 -18.64 17.54 -4.33
C ARG A 347 -18.21 16.17 -4.87
N THR A 348 -18.95 15.67 -5.85
CA THR A 348 -18.46 14.57 -6.69
C THR A 348 -17.32 15.09 -7.56
N VAL A 349 -16.26 14.28 -7.68
CA VAL A 349 -15.09 14.53 -8.53
C VAL A 349 -14.97 13.42 -9.55
N ASP A 350 -14.93 13.77 -10.83
CA ASP A 350 -14.60 12.82 -11.90
C ASP A 350 -13.09 12.56 -11.90
N LEU A 351 -12.70 11.31 -12.10
CA LEU A 351 -11.27 10.96 -12.05
C LEU A 351 -10.44 11.65 -13.13
N ALA A 352 -11.06 12.01 -14.25
CA ALA A 352 -10.41 12.79 -15.31
C ALA A 352 -9.99 14.20 -14.89
N GLU A 353 -10.50 14.74 -13.77
CA GLU A 353 -10.12 16.05 -13.24
C GLU A 353 -8.75 16.06 -12.57
N VAL A 354 -8.21 14.89 -12.21
CA VAL A 354 -6.98 14.76 -11.42
C VAL A 354 -5.84 14.01 -12.14
N GLY A 355 -5.84 14.00 -13.45
CA GLY A 355 -4.73 13.53 -14.27
C GLY A 355 -5.06 12.43 -15.26
#